data_987eff5d3ed4a4495ea34a1e43324998
#
_entry.id   987eff5d3ed4a4495ea34a1e43324998
#
_cell.length_a   1.000
_cell.length_b   1.000
_cell.length_c   1.000
_cell.angle_alpha   90.00
_cell.angle_beta   90.00
_cell.angle_gamma   90.00
#
_symmetry.space_group_name_H-M   'P 1'
#
loop_
_entity.id
_entity.type
_entity.pdbx_description
1 polymer ?
#
loop_
_entity_poly.entity_id
_entity_poly.type
_entity_poly.pdbx_seq_one_letter_code
_entity_poly.pdbx_strand_id
1 'polypeptide(L)'
;MRKLSKLILALSFVVSVTSSAFAVTVASWGGAYTDSQKQGYGDPTAAALGIDINWVDYSGGLSEIKAQKEAGAITWDIIDVF
;
A
#
# COMPACT_ATOMS: atom_id res chain seq x y z
N MET A 1 -32.27 4.98 -35.13
CA MET A 1 -32.34 3.75 -34.37
C MET A 1 -31.02 3.09 -34.17
N ARG A 2 -30.38 2.66 -35.21
CA ARG A 2 -29.06 2.05 -35.04
C ARG A 2 -28.03 2.96 -34.45
N LYS A 3 -28.15 4.25 -34.70
CA LYS A 3 -27.22 5.23 -34.18
C LYS A 3 -27.28 5.38 -32.67
N LEU A 4 -28.46 5.15 -32.11
CA LEU A 4 -28.60 5.22 -30.65
C LEU A 4 -27.86 4.12 -29.93
N SER A 5 -27.82 2.93 -30.53
CA SER A 5 -27.08 1.83 -29.92
C SER A 5 -25.61 2.13 -29.82
N LYS A 6 -25.05 2.80 -30.82
CA LYS A 6 -23.64 3.13 -30.79
C LYS A 6 -23.31 4.16 -29.72
N LEU A 7 -24.23 5.09 -29.50
CA LEU A 7 -24.02 6.08 -28.45
C LEU A 7 -24.04 5.46 -27.07
N ILE A 8 -24.92 4.50 -26.85
CA ILE A 8 -25.02 3.81 -25.59
C ILE A 8 -23.74 3.05 -25.29
N LEU A 9 -23.16 2.42 -26.28
CA LEU A 9 -21.91 1.71 -26.10
C LEU A 9 -20.77 2.64 -25.73
N ALA A 10 -20.73 3.82 -26.32
CA ALA A 10 -19.70 4.79 -26.00
C ALA A 10 -19.81 5.26 -24.54
N LEU A 11 -21.02 5.43 -24.05
CA LEU A 11 -21.23 5.87 -22.68
C LEU A 11 -20.80 4.81 -21.67
N SER A 12 -21.08 3.54 -21.95
CA SER A 12 -20.72 2.50 -21.02
C SER A 12 -19.21 2.36 -20.84
N PHE A 13 -18.46 2.83 -21.79
CA PHE A 13 -17.00 2.77 -21.69
C PHE A 13 -16.44 3.76 -20.65
N VAL A 14 -17.12 4.84 -20.40
CA VAL A 14 -16.66 5.88 -19.50
C VAL A 14 -16.67 5.44 -18.03
N VAL A 15 -17.39 4.39 -17.74
CA VAL A 15 -17.59 3.96 -16.35
C VAL A 15 -16.40 3.20 -15.77
N SER A 16 -15.43 2.85 -16.58
CA SER A 16 -14.29 2.06 -16.14
C SER A 16 -13.24 2.90 -15.44
N VAL A 17 -13.64 3.77 -14.56
CA VAL A 17 -12.68 4.52 -13.76
C VAL A 17 -12.33 3.69 -12.55
N THR A 18 -11.06 3.40 -12.39
CA THR A 18 -10.59 2.65 -11.25
C THR A 18 -9.99 3.62 -10.24
N SER A 19 -10.36 3.44 -9.00
CA SER A 19 -9.69 4.14 -7.93
C SER A 19 -8.37 3.42 -7.66
N SER A 20 -7.28 4.15 -7.65
CA SER A 20 -6.01 3.57 -7.27
C SER A 20 -5.98 3.35 -5.77
N ALA A 21 -5.54 2.18 -5.37
CA ALA A 21 -5.36 1.87 -3.96
C ALA A 21 -4.22 2.70 -3.41
N PHE A 22 -4.41 3.25 -2.22
CA PHE A 22 -3.33 3.89 -1.50
C PHE A 22 -2.53 2.82 -0.79
N ALA A 23 -1.23 2.81 -0.97
CA ALA A 23 -0.35 1.81 -0.39
C ALA A 23 0.62 2.45 0.60
N VAL A 24 0.80 1.80 1.73
CA VAL A 24 1.73 2.22 2.78
C VAL A 24 2.73 1.11 2.99
N THR A 25 4.00 1.44 3.04
CA THR A 25 5.06 0.47 3.31
C THR A 25 5.53 0.58 4.74
N VAL A 26 5.46 -0.54 5.46
CA VAL A 26 5.85 -0.62 6.86
C VAL A 26 7.04 -1.56 6.99
N ALA A 27 8.13 -1.07 7.55
CA ALA A 27 9.30 -1.89 7.83
C ALA A 27 9.26 -2.34 9.28
N SER A 28 9.33 -3.64 9.50
CA SER A 28 9.30 -4.25 10.82
C SER A 28 10.31 -5.40 10.88
N TRP A 29 10.30 -6.15 11.96
CA TRP A 29 11.39 -7.08 12.24
C TRP A 29 11.15 -8.49 11.71
N GLY A 30 9.99 -8.74 11.12
CA GLY A 30 9.69 -10.03 10.50
C GLY A 30 9.17 -11.06 11.48
N GLY A 31 8.94 -12.26 10.96
CA GLY A 31 8.51 -13.41 11.73
C GLY A 31 7.27 -13.20 12.56
N ALA A 32 7.23 -13.81 13.72
CA ALA A 32 6.08 -13.75 14.61
C ALA A 32 5.77 -12.33 15.08
N TYR A 33 6.78 -11.49 15.18
CA TYR A 33 6.61 -10.10 15.59
C TYR A 33 5.76 -9.34 14.57
N THR A 34 6.15 -9.40 13.31
CA THR A 34 5.37 -8.77 12.24
C THR A 34 3.99 -9.40 12.10
N ASP A 35 3.89 -10.71 12.23
CA ASP A 35 2.59 -11.38 12.17
C ASP A 35 1.64 -10.88 13.26
N SER A 36 2.15 -10.64 14.46
CA SER A 36 1.32 -10.09 15.54
C SER A 36 0.85 -8.68 15.22
N GLN A 37 1.70 -7.89 14.59
CA GLN A 37 1.33 -6.54 14.17
C GLN A 37 0.26 -6.56 13.08
N LYS A 38 0.40 -7.46 12.11
CA LYS A 38 -0.62 -7.62 11.06
C LYS A 38 -1.96 -7.97 11.64
N GLN A 39 -2.01 -8.94 12.52
CA GLN A 39 -3.26 -9.38 13.13
C GLN A 39 -3.83 -8.37 14.11
N GLY A 40 -2.98 -7.72 14.89
CA GLY A 40 -3.42 -6.81 15.93
C GLY A 40 -4.00 -5.51 15.41
N TYR A 41 -3.36 -4.93 14.38
CA TYR A 41 -3.82 -3.64 13.86
C TYR A 41 -3.62 -3.44 12.36
N GLY A 42 -2.66 -4.11 11.74
CA GLY A 42 -2.36 -3.89 10.32
C GLY A 42 -3.53 -4.26 9.41
N ASP A 43 -3.97 -5.51 9.48
CA ASP A 43 -5.07 -5.98 8.64
C ASP A 43 -6.39 -5.27 8.95
N PRO A 44 -6.78 -5.09 10.22
CA PRO A 44 -7.99 -4.32 10.52
C PRO A 44 -7.93 -2.89 10.00
N THR A 45 -6.78 -2.23 10.11
CA THR A 45 -6.62 -0.86 9.63
C THR A 45 -6.71 -0.78 8.11
N ALA A 46 -6.04 -1.70 7.43
CA ALA A 46 -6.08 -1.76 5.97
C ALA A 46 -7.52 -1.95 5.48
N ALA A 47 -8.26 -2.83 6.12
CA ALA A 47 -9.65 -3.08 5.76
C ALA A 47 -10.53 -1.85 6.04
N ALA A 48 -10.35 -1.21 7.19
CA ALA A 48 -11.16 -0.07 7.58
C ALA A 48 -10.94 1.14 6.68
N LEU A 49 -9.71 1.36 6.24
CA LEU A 49 -9.35 2.52 5.45
C LEU A 49 -9.33 2.26 3.95
N GLY A 50 -9.46 1.00 3.52
CA GLY A 50 -9.39 0.63 2.11
C GLY A 50 -8.02 0.86 1.52
N ILE A 51 -6.97 0.62 2.29
CA ILE A 51 -5.59 0.79 1.84
C ILE A 51 -4.87 -0.55 1.83
N ASP A 52 -3.76 -0.61 1.10
CA ASP A 52 -2.86 -1.75 1.11
C ASP A 52 -1.69 -1.44 2.02
N ILE A 53 -1.26 -2.42 2.80
CA ILE A 53 -0.06 -2.30 3.62
C ILE A 53 0.96 -3.30 3.11
N ASN A 54 2.11 -2.80 2.69
CA ASN A 54 3.25 -3.61 2.27
C ASN A 54 4.20 -3.73 3.45
N TRP A 55 4.46 -4.96 3.87
CA TRP A 55 5.35 -5.22 5.00
C TRP A 55 6.73 -5.60 4.48
N VAL A 56 7.74 -4.97 5.03
CA VAL A 56 9.15 -5.24 4.70
C VAL A 56 9.87 -5.62 5.97
N ASP A 57 10.67 -6.66 5.90
CA ASP A 57 11.48 -7.08 7.03
C ASP A 57 12.82 -6.36 7.01
N TYR A 58 13.28 -5.91 8.17
CA TYR A 58 14.61 -5.34 8.30
C TYR A 58 15.20 -5.71 9.65
N SER A 59 16.47 -5.47 9.84
CA SER A 59 17.21 -5.95 11.00
C SER A 59 16.98 -5.16 12.28
N GLY A 60 16.29 -4.04 12.22
CA GLY A 60 16.10 -3.15 13.36
C GLY A 60 17.18 -2.09 13.50
N GLY A 61 18.22 -2.15 12.68
CA GLY A 61 19.30 -1.15 12.70
C GLY A 61 18.96 0.08 11.90
N LEU A 62 19.72 1.14 12.13
CA LEU A 62 19.48 2.42 11.48
C LEU A 62 20.22 2.57 10.14
N SER A 63 21.06 1.62 9.80
CA SER A 63 21.91 1.73 8.60
C SER A 63 21.11 1.77 7.31
N GLU A 64 20.05 0.98 7.21
CA GLU A 64 19.22 0.98 6.01
C GLU A 64 18.44 2.27 5.86
N ILE A 65 17.96 2.82 6.96
CA ILE A 65 17.26 4.10 6.98
C ILE A 65 18.21 5.22 6.55
N LYS A 66 19.41 5.19 7.08
CA LYS A 66 20.43 6.17 6.74
C LYS A 66 20.78 6.10 5.26
N ALA A 67 20.93 4.88 4.74
CA ALA A 67 21.24 4.68 3.32
C ALA A 67 20.15 5.24 2.42
N GLN A 68 18.90 5.04 2.75
CA GLN A 68 17.77 5.58 1.97
C GLN A 68 17.79 7.10 1.99
N LYS A 69 18.05 7.68 3.15
CA LYS A 69 18.10 9.13 3.29
C LYS A 69 19.24 9.72 2.46
N GLU A 70 20.40 9.13 2.52
CA GLU A 70 21.58 9.60 1.78
C GLU A 70 21.39 9.47 0.26
N ALA A 71 20.70 8.42 -0.17
CA ALA A 71 20.40 8.22 -1.58
C ALA A 71 19.28 9.14 -2.08
N GLY A 72 18.56 9.80 -1.20
CA GLY A 72 17.42 10.62 -1.57
C GLY A 72 16.23 9.78 -2.05
N ALA A 73 16.17 8.51 -1.67
CA ALA A 73 15.14 7.58 -2.10
C ALA A 73 14.58 6.85 -0.89
N ILE A 74 13.61 7.45 -0.24
CA ILE A 74 12.96 6.86 0.93
C ILE A 74 11.80 6.01 0.45
N THR A 75 11.86 4.72 0.73
CA THR A 75 10.87 3.76 0.26
C THR A 75 9.96 3.24 1.37
N TRP A 76 10.30 3.48 2.62
CA TRP A 76 9.51 3.05 3.77
C TRP A 76 8.75 4.24 4.35
N ASP A 77 7.46 4.04 4.58
CA ASP A 77 6.62 5.11 5.15
C ASP A 77 6.60 5.06 6.67
N ILE A 78 6.59 3.86 7.22
CA ILE A 78 6.55 3.63 8.66
C ILE A 78 7.64 2.64 9.02
N ILE A 79 8.33 2.90 10.10
CA ILE A 79 9.45 2.06 10.54
C ILE A 79 9.28 1.76 12.01
N ASP A 80 9.31 0.47 12.35
CA ASP A 80 9.29 0.05 13.73
C ASP A 80 10.71 -0.01 14.25
N VAL A 81 11.03 0.84 15.21
CA VAL A 81 12.34 0.91 15.84
C VAL A 81 12.20 0.68 17.34
N PHE A 82 13.30 0.32 17.99
CA PHE A 82 13.27 0.14 19.45
C PHE A 82 14.02 1.23 20.18
#